data_677a13cb5d59451315ea4dfefb99229e
#
_entry.id   677a13cb5d59451315ea4dfefb99229e
#
_cell.length_a   1.000
_cell.length_b   1.000
_cell.length_c   1.000
_cell.angle_alpha   90.00
_cell.angle_beta   90.00
_cell.angle_gamma   90.00
#
_symmetry.space_group_name_H-M   'P 1'
#
loop_
_entity.id
_entity.type
_entity.pdbx_description
1 polymer ?
#
loop_
_entity_poly.entity_id
_entity_poly.type
_entity_poly.pdbx_seq_one_letter_code
_entity_poly.pdbx_strand_id
1 'polypeptide(L)'
;MQLNHKNKMQEFIISLFAFLLVIFIMVFIHELGHFVVARLCGVKVDTFAIGFGKTIWSKTDSKGTEWKVNILPLGGYVKMFGDAGPASDADIDRISKMTDDEKSLSFFHKKLWQKALVVFAGPFMNYVLAFLVMFALLFSYGDKTISTKVGGVEQGSPAEKSGVIVGDVITTVNDKKVNDMFEVRNIINSQRDNKELRVTLNRNNSEQNISILPAKTTMKNGESILRIGVVGSEETIHYGAIESIKNAAVKIYVLNAFMVDGLLKMLSGKGSKEDVGGPIKIAKITGEAAKGGLQPFLGLLVLLSLNLGLLNLLPIPGLDGGHLMYYLINAVIGKPLPQRLQTIGIKIGFILLISLMIFVTINDIFSL
;
A
#
# COMPACT_ATOMS: atom_id res chain seq x y z
N MET A 1 40.32 2.52 1.60
CA MET A 1 39.49 1.34 1.99
C MET A 1 38.65 1.57 3.25
N GLN A 2 39.14 2.17 4.32
CA GLN A 2 38.41 2.42 5.57
C GLN A 2 37.24 3.41 5.44
N LEU A 3 37.34 4.46 4.62
CA LEU A 3 36.23 5.42 4.38
C LEU A 3 35.00 4.77 3.74
N ASN A 4 35.20 3.77 2.87
CA ASN A 4 34.10 3.07 2.19
C ASN A 4 33.33 2.14 3.16
N HIS A 5 34.00 1.54 4.15
CA HIS A 5 33.34 0.73 5.17
C HIS A 5 32.50 1.55 6.14
N LYS A 6 32.97 2.73 6.54
CA LYS A 6 32.24 3.64 7.45
C LYS A 6 30.96 4.16 6.82
N ASN A 7 31.02 4.53 5.53
CA ASN A 7 29.83 4.97 4.79
C ASN A 7 28.80 3.84 4.61
N LYS A 8 29.23 2.63 4.26
CA LYS A 8 28.33 1.47 4.15
C LYS A 8 27.65 1.11 5.46
N MET A 9 28.38 1.17 6.59
CA MET A 9 27.80 0.92 7.91
C MET A 9 26.76 1.98 8.27
N GLN A 10 27.04 3.24 8.02
CA GLN A 10 26.09 4.34 8.26
C GLN A 10 24.83 4.19 7.40
N GLU A 11 24.99 3.84 6.15
CA GLU A 11 23.86 3.57 5.24
C GLU A 11 22.99 2.42 5.71
N PHE A 12 23.60 1.34 6.16
CA PHE A 12 22.89 0.19 6.74
C PHE A 12 22.08 0.58 7.97
N ILE A 13 22.68 1.34 8.90
CA ILE A 13 22.02 1.81 10.13
C ILE A 13 20.82 2.71 9.80
N ILE A 14 20.99 3.65 8.85
CA ILE A 14 19.89 4.53 8.42
C ILE A 14 18.74 3.70 7.80
N SER A 15 19.07 2.76 6.92
CA SER A 15 18.06 1.90 6.26
C SER A 15 17.32 1.05 7.28
N LEU A 16 18.03 0.45 8.22
CA LEU A 16 17.43 -0.36 9.27
C LEU A 16 16.53 0.48 10.18
N PHE A 17 16.99 1.64 10.63
CA PHE A 17 16.18 2.53 11.47
C PHE A 17 14.93 3.03 10.74
N ALA A 18 15.06 3.47 9.48
CA ALA A 18 13.95 3.92 8.66
C ALA A 18 12.91 2.80 8.43
N PHE A 19 13.37 1.58 8.16
CA PHE A 19 12.54 0.39 8.00
C PHE A 19 11.76 0.06 9.27
N LEU A 20 12.45 0.02 10.42
CA LEU A 20 11.80 -0.24 11.71
C LEU A 20 10.79 0.85 12.08
N LEU A 21 11.09 2.11 11.78
CA LEU A 21 10.19 3.24 12.02
C LEU A 21 8.91 3.12 11.17
N VAL A 22 9.03 2.81 9.88
CA VAL A 22 7.87 2.63 8.98
C VAL A 22 7.00 1.47 9.45
N ILE A 23 7.60 0.31 9.76
CA ILE A 23 6.84 -0.84 10.28
C ILE A 23 6.14 -0.48 11.59
N PHE A 24 6.86 0.15 12.51
CA PHE A 24 6.30 0.58 13.80
C PHE A 24 5.07 1.48 13.61
N ILE A 25 5.16 2.50 12.76
CA ILE A 25 4.05 3.41 12.49
C ILE A 25 2.85 2.66 11.90
N MET A 26 3.07 1.83 10.88
CA MET A 26 1.99 1.11 10.20
C MET A 26 1.30 0.10 11.12
N VAL A 27 2.07 -0.68 11.87
CA VAL A 27 1.54 -1.65 12.81
C VAL A 27 0.82 -0.97 13.97
N PHE A 28 1.41 0.09 14.54
CA PHE A 28 0.77 0.87 15.60
C PHE A 28 -0.61 1.38 15.18
N ILE A 29 -0.71 1.97 14.00
CA ILE A 29 -1.97 2.52 13.48
C ILE A 29 -2.97 1.40 13.18
N HIS A 30 -2.51 0.27 12.66
CA HIS A 30 -3.32 -0.91 12.42
C HIS A 30 -3.95 -1.44 13.72
N GLU A 31 -3.12 -1.72 14.72
CA GLU A 31 -3.59 -2.21 16.03
C GLU A 31 -4.46 -1.18 16.75
N LEU A 32 -4.15 0.12 16.58
CA LEU A 32 -4.96 1.21 17.11
C LEU A 32 -6.38 1.19 16.54
N GLY A 33 -6.54 0.82 15.28
CA GLY A 33 -7.85 0.61 14.66
C GLY A 33 -8.69 -0.41 15.41
N HIS A 34 -8.16 -1.61 15.60
CA HIS A 34 -8.82 -2.67 16.37
C HIS A 34 -9.15 -2.21 17.80
N PHE A 35 -8.18 -1.62 18.46
CA PHE A 35 -8.31 -1.15 19.84
C PHE A 35 -9.43 -0.13 20.02
N VAL A 36 -9.44 0.92 19.18
CA VAL A 36 -10.42 2.01 19.27
C VAL A 36 -11.83 1.47 19.04
N VAL A 37 -12.04 0.69 17.99
CA VAL A 37 -13.36 0.16 17.64
C VAL A 37 -13.81 -0.90 18.64
N ALA A 38 -12.91 -1.75 19.16
CA ALA A 38 -13.22 -2.68 20.23
C ALA A 38 -13.78 -1.94 21.46
N ARG A 39 -13.10 -0.88 21.89
CA ARG A 39 -13.57 -0.04 23.01
C ARG A 39 -14.90 0.67 22.74
N LEU A 40 -15.12 1.17 21.52
CA LEU A 40 -16.39 1.78 21.10
C LEU A 40 -17.53 0.74 21.09
N CYS A 41 -17.24 -0.51 20.79
CA CYS A 41 -18.18 -1.63 20.89
C CYS A 41 -18.37 -2.15 22.34
N GLY A 42 -17.75 -1.52 23.33
CA GLY A 42 -17.83 -1.95 24.74
C GLY A 42 -17.06 -3.26 25.02
N VAL A 43 -16.03 -3.55 24.25
CA VAL A 43 -15.11 -4.67 24.51
C VAL A 43 -14.00 -4.19 25.44
N LYS A 44 -13.75 -4.93 26.51
CA LYS A 44 -12.59 -4.71 27.36
C LYS A 44 -11.33 -5.20 26.63
N VAL A 45 -10.32 -4.36 26.57
CA VAL A 45 -9.00 -4.70 26.00
C VAL A 45 -8.03 -4.93 27.14
N ASP A 46 -7.49 -6.14 27.22
CA ASP A 46 -6.54 -6.52 28.28
C ASP A 46 -5.12 -6.02 27.95
N THR A 47 -4.68 -6.16 26.69
CA THR A 47 -3.32 -5.73 26.26
C THR A 47 -3.36 -5.10 24.87
N PHE A 48 -2.60 -4.03 24.71
CA PHE A 48 -2.22 -3.43 23.43
C PHE A 48 -0.69 -3.54 23.30
N ALA A 49 -0.21 -4.31 22.34
CA ALA A 49 1.21 -4.57 22.21
C ALA A 49 1.74 -4.27 20.80
N ILE A 50 2.89 -3.62 20.71
CA ILE A 50 3.67 -3.48 19.50
C ILE A 50 4.90 -4.39 19.60
N GLY A 51 5.05 -5.25 18.59
CA GLY A 51 6.11 -6.25 18.54
C GLY A 51 5.80 -7.54 19.29
N PHE A 52 6.73 -8.48 19.22
CA PHE A 52 6.66 -9.78 19.87
C PHE A 52 7.87 -10.04 20.75
N GLY A 53 7.82 -11.07 21.59
CA GLY A 53 8.91 -11.50 22.46
C GLY A 53 8.95 -10.77 23.79
N LYS A 54 10.16 -10.53 24.31
CA LYS A 54 10.34 -9.92 25.65
C LYS A 54 9.89 -8.46 25.65
N THR A 55 9.09 -8.08 26.64
CA THR A 55 8.63 -6.71 26.86
C THR A 55 9.78 -5.81 27.32
N ILE A 56 9.99 -4.70 26.60
CA ILE A 56 10.97 -3.66 26.90
C ILE A 56 10.34 -2.58 27.78
N TRP A 57 9.07 -2.25 27.49
CA TRP A 57 8.33 -1.23 28.22
C TRP A 57 6.87 -1.64 28.34
N SER A 58 6.26 -1.40 29.51
CA SER A 58 4.82 -1.54 29.69
C SER A 58 4.26 -0.49 30.65
N LYS A 59 3.00 -0.12 30.42
CA LYS A 59 2.23 0.77 31.29
C LYS A 59 0.76 0.43 31.20
N THR A 60 0.08 0.34 32.34
CA THR A 60 -1.38 0.12 32.40
C THR A 60 -2.11 1.46 32.40
N ASP A 61 -3.12 1.60 31.56
CA ASP A 61 -3.96 2.79 31.51
C ASP A 61 -5.07 2.75 32.59
N SER A 62 -5.81 3.87 32.75
CA SER A 62 -6.90 4.00 33.73
C SER A 62 -8.08 3.04 33.50
N LYS A 63 -8.17 2.42 32.34
CA LYS A 63 -9.21 1.43 31.98
C LYS A 63 -8.72 -0.01 32.09
N GLY A 64 -7.50 -0.21 32.60
CA GLY A 64 -6.91 -1.51 32.83
C GLY A 64 -6.28 -2.18 31.61
N THR A 65 -6.08 -1.46 30.51
CA THR A 65 -5.32 -1.99 29.36
C THR A 65 -3.82 -1.83 29.60
N GLU A 66 -3.08 -2.91 29.47
CA GLU A 66 -1.63 -2.93 29.52
C GLU A 66 -1.05 -2.61 28.12
N TRP A 67 -0.43 -1.45 27.97
CA TRP A 67 0.30 -1.04 26.79
C TRP A 67 1.71 -1.57 26.83
N LYS A 68 2.16 -2.28 25.78
CA LYS A 68 3.47 -2.93 25.70
C LYS A 68 4.23 -2.57 24.46
N VAL A 69 5.55 -2.43 24.61
CA VAL A 69 6.51 -2.43 23.50
C VAL A 69 7.46 -3.60 23.73
N ASN A 70 7.55 -4.47 22.74
CA ASN A 70 8.34 -5.69 22.78
C ASN A 70 9.60 -5.55 21.89
N ILE A 71 10.57 -6.44 22.10
CA ILE A 71 11.91 -6.35 21.48
C ILE A 71 11.90 -6.57 19.96
N LEU A 72 10.99 -7.40 19.44
CA LEU A 72 10.90 -7.69 18.01
C LEU A 72 9.79 -6.84 17.39
N PRO A 73 10.09 -5.73 16.69
CA PRO A 73 9.10 -4.79 16.17
C PRO A 73 8.43 -5.29 14.87
N LEU A 74 8.26 -6.59 14.75
CA LEU A 74 7.63 -7.25 13.60
C LEU A 74 6.19 -7.61 13.93
N GLY A 75 5.27 -6.64 13.78
CA GLY A 75 3.85 -6.83 14.09
C GLY A 75 3.42 -6.25 15.43
N GLY A 76 2.18 -6.54 15.80
CA GLY A 76 1.56 -6.14 17.06
C GLY A 76 0.36 -7.05 17.36
N TYR A 77 -0.35 -6.79 18.46
CA TYR A 77 -1.60 -7.44 18.76
C TYR A 77 -2.43 -6.65 19.78
N VAL A 78 -3.75 -6.77 19.65
CA VAL A 78 -4.71 -6.29 20.63
C VAL A 78 -5.36 -7.50 21.30
N LYS A 79 -4.98 -7.81 22.54
CA LYS A 79 -5.60 -8.90 23.30
C LYS A 79 -6.90 -8.40 23.92
N MET A 80 -8.01 -8.95 23.44
CA MET A 80 -9.34 -8.62 23.93
C MET A 80 -9.74 -9.55 25.06
N PHE A 81 -10.69 -9.13 25.87
CA PHE A 81 -11.17 -9.94 27.01
C PHE A 81 -11.84 -11.21 26.51
N GLY A 82 -11.29 -12.35 26.93
CA GLY A 82 -11.67 -13.69 26.47
C GLY A 82 -10.70 -14.33 25.49
N ASP A 83 -9.66 -13.59 25.02
CA ASP A 83 -8.59 -14.17 24.20
C ASP A 83 -7.63 -15.03 25.04
N ALA A 84 -7.26 -16.21 24.53
CA ALA A 84 -6.25 -17.06 25.14
C ALA A 84 -4.83 -16.49 24.96
N GLY A 85 -4.56 -15.85 23.82
CA GLY A 85 -3.23 -15.36 23.47
C GLY A 85 -3.24 -14.23 22.44
N PRO A 86 -2.06 -13.89 21.91
CA PRO A 86 -1.90 -12.81 20.92
C PRO A 86 -2.60 -13.05 19.56
N ALA A 87 -2.94 -14.30 19.25
CA ALA A 87 -3.57 -14.69 17.99
C ALA A 87 -5.10 -14.53 17.97
N SER A 88 -5.68 -13.86 18.97
CA SER A 88 -7.14 -13.69 19.13
C SER A 88 -7.91 -15.02 19.16
N ASP A 89 -7.27 -16.10 19.62
CA ASP A 89 -7.90 -17.39 19.83
C ASP A 89 -8.78 -17.35 21.10
N ALA A 90 -9.95 -17.98 21.02
CA ALA A 90 -10.89 -18.03 22.14
C ALA A 90 -10.35 -18.89 23.30
N ASP A 91 -10.31 -18.35 24.51
CA ASP A 91 -10.10 -19.10 25.73
C ASP A 91 -11.43 -19.75 26.14
N ILE A 92 -11.66 -20.98 25.66
CA ILE A 92 -12.95 -21.69 25.83
C ILE A 92 -13.26 -21.90 27.29
N ASP A 93 -12.27 -22.31 28.12
CA ASP A 93 -12.47 -22.58 29.52
C ASP A 93 -12.86 -21.31 30.28
N ARG A 94 -12.24 -20.20 29.96
CA ARG A 94 -12.56 -18.89 30.53
C ARG A 94 -13.92 -18.40 30.05
N ILE A 95 -14.20 -18.49 28.75
CA ILE A 95 -15.44 -18.00 28.10
C ILE A 95 -16.65 -18.76 28.66
N SER A 96 -16.53 -20.09 28.90
CA SER A 96 -17.62 -20.92 29.43
C SER A 96 -17.99 -20.61 30.89
N LYS A 97 -17.08 -20.01 31.66
CA LYS A 97 -17.25 -19.68 33.08
C LYS A 97 -17.56 -18.19 33.31
N MET A 98 -17.68 -17.38 32.27
CA MET A 98 -17.94 -15.93 32.36
C MET A 98 -19.32 -15.66 32.98
N THR A 99 -19.36 -14.71 33.90
CA THR A 99 -20.61 -14.11 34.41
C THR A 99 -21.28 -13.27 33.29
N ASP A 100 -22.55 -12.89 33.48
CA ASP A 100 -23.24 -12.10 32.42
C ASP A 100 -22.63 -10.71 32.25
N ASP A 101 -22.10 -10.10 33.31
CA ASP A 101 -21.35 -8.85 33.23
C ASP A 101 -20.06 -9.04 32.42
N GLU A 102 -19.32 -10.10 32.65
CA GLU A 102 -18.09 -10.40 31.88
C GLU A 102 -18.39 -10.71 30.42
N LYS A 103 -19.48 -11.44 30.12
CA LYS A 103 -19.92 -11.67 28.73
C LYS A 103 -20.20 -10.37 28.00
N SER A 104 -20.76 -9.36 28.71
CA SER A 104 -21.00 -8.04 28.10
C SER A 104 -19.74 -7.34 27.67
N LEU A 105 -18.59 -7.61 28.30
CA LEU A 105 -17.28 -7.05 28.00
C LEU A 105 -16.43 -7.90 27.05
N SER A 106 -16.85 -9.15 26.80
CA SER A 106 -16.10 -10.11 25.97
C SER A 106 -16.35 -9.89 24.48
N PHE A 107 -15.28 -9.88 23.68
CA PHE A 107 -15.36 -9.84 22.22
C PHE A 107 -16.18 -11.00 21.65
N PHE A 108 -16.04 -12.20 22.21
CA PHE A 108 -16.70 -13.41 21.70
C PHE A 108 -18.23 -13.40 21.85
N HIS A 109 -18.74 -12.61 22.80
CA HIS A 109 -20.19 -12.44 23.03
C HIS A 109 -20.80 -11.25 22.27
N LYS A 110 -20.00 -10.45 21.56
CA LYS A 110 -20.52 -9.34 20.76
C LYS A 110 -21.31 -9.81 19.56
N LYS A 111 -22.22 -8.96 19.07
CA LYS A 111 -22.96 -9.20 17.84
C LYS A 111 -22.00 -9.33 16.65
N LEU A 112 -22.38 -10.12 15.65
CA LEU A 112 -21.52 -10.42 14.50
C LEU A 112 -21.01 -9.16 13.78
N TRP A 113 -21.88 -8.16 13.60
CA TRP A 113 -21.49 -6.89 12.97
C TRP A 113 -20.44 -6.10 13.79
N GLN A 114 -20.53 -6.19 15.15
CA GLN A 114 -19.52 -5.54 16.02
C GLN A 114 -18.16 -6.21 15.87
N LYS A 115 -18.14 -7.56 15.85
CA LYS A 115 -16.91 -8.33 15.58
C LYS A 115 -16.32 -7.97 14.23
N ALA A 116 -17.15 -7.90 13.18
CA ALA A 116 -16.71 -7.51 11.85
C ALA A 116 -16.14 -6.09 11.81
N LEU A 117 -16.80 -5.12 12.48
CA LEU A 117 -16.27 -3.75 12.57
C LEU A 117 -14.92 -3.68 13.29
N VAL A 118 -14.76 -4.40 14.39
CA VAL A 118 -13.50 -4.43 15.15
C VAL A 118 -12.38 -4.96 14.27
N VAL A 119 -12.61 -6.07 13.58
CA VAL A 119 -11.58 -6.68 12.72
C VAL A 119 -11.31 -5.83 11.49
N PHE A 120 -12.33 -5.27 10.85
CA PHE A 120 -12.16 -4.38 9.69
C PHE A 120 -11.40 -3.09 10.03
N ALA A 121 -11.48 -2.62 11.28
CA ALA A 121 -10.91 -1.36 11.70
C ALA A 121 -9.37 -1.29 11.58
N GLY A 122 -8.66 -2.40 11.77
CA GLY A 122 -7.21 -2.45 11.59
C GLY A 122 -6.80 -2.07 10.17
N PRO A 123 -7.17 -2.87 9.15
CA PRO A 123 -6.90 -2.54 7.76
C PRO A 123 -7.42 -1.15 7.35
N PHE A 124 -8.61 -0.77 7.79
CA PHE A 124 -9.19 0.55 7.49
C PHE A 124 -8.33 1.70 8.01
N MET A 125 -7.76 1.60 9.20
CA MET A 125 -6.88 2.63 9.74
C MET A 125 -5.57 2.78 8.95
N ASN A 126 -5.09 1.74 8.29
CA ASN A 126 -3.98 1.86 7.36
C ASN A 126 -4.36 2.66 6.11
N TYR A 127 -5.58 2.52 5.60
CA TYR A 127 -6.08 3.39 4.52
C TYR A 127 -6.25 4.84 4.99
N VAL A 128 -6.71 5.06 6.22
CA VAL A 128 -6.79 6.40 6.82
C VAL A 128 -5.40 7.03 6.95
N LEU A 129 -4.42 6.29 7.45
CA LEU A 129 -3.02 6.76 7.52
C LEU A 129 -2.50 7.15 6.13
N ALA A 130 -2.65 6.27 5.15
CA ALA A 130 -2.22 6.53 3.77
C ALA A 130 -2.90 7.78 3.20
N PHE A 131 -4.20 7.95 3.44
CA PHE A 131 -4.94 9.13 2.98
C PHE A 131 -4.45 10.42 3.65
N LEU A 132 -4.27 10.43 4.98
CA LEU A 132 -3.80 11.61 5.70
C LEU A 132 -2.38 12.01 5.29
N VAL A 133 -1.49 11.04 5.12
CA VAL A 133 -0.12 11.30 4.66
C VAL A 133 -0.13 11.78 3.20
N MET A 134 -0.92 11.18 2.31
CA MET A 134 -1.06 11.64 0.91
C MET A 134 -1.62 13.06 0.85
N PHE A 135 -2.65 13.36 1.64
CA PHE A 135 -3.17 14.73 1.75
C PHE A 135 -2.10 15.71 2.19
N ALA A 136 -1.34 15.39 3.26
CA ALA A 136 -0.26 16.25 3.75
C ALA A 136 0.85 16.46 2.70
N LEU A 137 1.18 15.42 1.93
CA LEU A 137 2.16 15.51 0.83
C LEU A 137 1.67 16.46 -0.28
N LEU A 138 0.44 16.28 -0.75
CA LEU A 138 -0.12 17.12 -1.81
C LEU A 138 -0.30 18.57 -1.39
N PHE A 139 -0.73 18.78 -0.15
CA PHE A 139 -0.92 20.13 0.39
C PHE A 139 0.39 20.87 0.64
N SER A 140 1.43 20.17 1.15
CA SER A 140 2.70 20.80 1.51
C SER A 140 3.70 20.89 0.35
N TYR A 141 3.78 19.84 -0.47
CA TYR A 141 4.79 19.74 -1.54
C TYR A 141 4.20 19.90 -2.94
N GLY A 142 2.87 19.89 -3.06
CA GLY A 142 2.19 19.85 -4.36
C GLY A 142 2.26 18.47 -5.02
N ASP A 143 1.73 18.40 -6.23
CA ASP A 143 1.70 17.21 -7.07
C ASP A 143 2.69 17.34 -8.20
N LYS A 144 3.70 16.47 -8.23
CA LYS A 144 4.62 16.39 -9.37
C LYS A 144 3.93 15.63 -10.49
N THR A 145 3.69 16.31 -11.57
CA THR A 145 3.13 15.75 -12.80
C THR A 145 4.08 15.99 -13.97
N ILE A 146 3.98 15.12 -14.95
CA ILE A 146 4.66 15.35 -16.24
C ILE A 146 3.66 16.05 -17.13
N SER A 147 3.80 17.38 -17.25
CA SER A 147 2.88 18.19 -18.02
C SER A 147 2.96 17.85 -19.51
N THR A 148 1.94 18.28 -20.26
CA THR A 148 1.93 18.14 -21.73
C THR A 148 2.92 19.08 -22.44
N LYS A 149 3.61 19.96 -21.70
CA LYS A 149 4.69 20.79 -22.23
C LYS A 149 5.90 19.92 -22.54
N VAL A 150 6.37 20.00 -23.74
CA VAL A 150 7.55 19.26 -24.24
C VAL A 150 8.79 19.78 -23.56
N GLY A 151 9.39 18.99 -22.67
CA GLY A 151 10.67 19.27 -22.02
C GLY A 151 11.87 18.71 -22.79
N GLY A 152 11.64 17.72 -23.65
CA GLY A 152 12.67 17.11 -24.49
C GLY A 152 12.08 16.35 -25.67
N VAL A 153 12.84 16.26 -26.76
CA VAL A 153 12.51 15.45 -27.93
C VAL A 153 13.68 14.51 -28.20
N GLU A 154 13.40 13.20 -28.29
CA GLU A 154 14.42 12.18 -28.57
C GLU A 154 14.91 12.34 -30.02
N GLN A 155 16.24 12.35 -30.24
CA GLN A 155 16.85 12.45 -31.54
C GLN A 155 16.45 11.29 -32.46
N GLY A 156 16.10 11.54 -33.69
CA GLY A 156 15.65 10.54 -34.66
C GLY A 156 14.22 10.05 -34.44
N SER A 157 13.52 10.55 -33.41
CA SER A 157 12.18 10.12 -33.05
C SER A 157 11.10 10.54 -34.05
N PRO A 158 9.91 9.91 -34.03
CA PRO A 158 8.76 10.37 -34.82
C PRO A 158 8.37 11.83 -34.53
N ALA A 159 8.44 12.26 -33.27
CA ALA A 159 8.13 13.65 -32.91
C ALA A 159 9.10 14.66 -33.51
N GLU A 160 10.41 14.37 -33.45
CA GLU A 160 11.42 15.25 -34.08
C GLU A 160 11.19 15.36 -35.59
N LYS A 161 10.97 14.21 -36.27
CA LYS A 161 10.70 14.19 -37.74
C LYS A 161 9.43 14.95 -38.14
N SER A 162 8.44 14.99 -37.22
CA SER A 162 7.19 15.74 -37.42
C SER A 162 7.29 17.22 -36.99
N GLY A 163 8.47 17.69 -36.58
CA GLY A 163 8.70 19.08 -36.24
C GLY A 163 8.27 19.52 -34.84
N VAL A 164 8.09 18.58 -33.90
CA VAL A 164 7.89 18.90 -32.46
C VAL A 164 9.19 19.45 -31.90
N ILE A 165 9.10 20.54 -31.15
CA ILE A 165 10.25 21.15 -30.47
C ILE A 165 10.02 21.30 -28.97
N VAL A 166 11.09 21.49 -28.22
CA VAL A 166 11.04 21.80 -26.79
C VAL A 166 10.27 23.11 -26.58
N GLY A 167 9.36 23.10 -25.60
CA GLY A 167 8.48 24.24 -25.29
C GLY A 167 7.08 24.14 -25.88
N ASP A 168 6.83 23.24 -26.86
CA ASP A 168 5.49 22.98 -27.37
C ASP A 168 4.59 22.44 -26.22
N VAL A 169 3.29 22.77 -26.25
CA VAL A 169 2.31 22.24 -25.33
C VAL A 169 1.31 21.37 -26.09
N ILE A 170 1.27 20.07 -25.83
CA ILE A 170 0.31 19.16 -26.47
C ILE A 170 -1.06 19.42 -25.85
N THR A 171 -2.05 19.82 -26.64
CA THR A 171 -3.40 20.13 -26.18
C THR A 171 -4.40 19.02 -26.49
N THR A 172 -4.26 18.39 -27.68
CA THR A 172 -5.10 17.24 -28.05
C THR A 172 -4.29 16.17 -28.79
N VAL A 173 -4.74 14.92 -28.66
CA VAL A 173 -4.27 13.76 -29.44
C VAL A 173 -5.49 13.04 -29.99
N ASN A 174 -5.59 12.95 -31.34
CA ASN A 174 -6.77 12.40 -32.03
C ASN A 174 -8.08 13.05 -31.56
N ASP A 175 -8.09 14.38 -31.52
CA ASP A 175 -9.22 15.23 -31.11
C ASP A 175 -9.65 15.05 -29.63
N LYS A 176 -8.91 14.27 -28.83
CA LYS A 176 -9.13 14.12 -27.39
C LYS A 176 -8.23 15.07 -26.63
N LYS A 177 -8.82 15.92 -25.80
CA LYS A 177 -8.08 16.82 -24.91
C LYS A 177 -7.22 16.03 -23.93
N VAL A 178 -6.00 16.49 -23.69
CA VAL A 178 -5.05 15.88 -22.76
C VAL A 178 -4.58 16.91 -21.74
N ASN A 179 -4.41 16.48 -20.49
CA ASN A 179 -4.02 17.34 -19.38
C ASN A 179 -2.61 17.00 -18.87
N ASP A 180 -2.12 15.80 -19.12
CA ASP A 180 -0.78 15.36 -18.75
C ASP A 180 -0.20 14.39 -19.79
N MET A 181 1.09 14.08 -19.65
CA MET A 181 1.79 13.19 -20.58
C MET A 181 1.36 11.71 -20.39
N PHE A 182 0.76 11.35 -19.27
CA PHE A 182 0.23 10.01 -19.06
C PHE A 182 -1.02 9.76 -19.93
N GLU A 183 -1.91 10.75 -20.03
CA GLU A 183 -3.06 10.69 -20.93
C GLU A 183 -2.61 10.61 -22.41
N VAL A 184 -1.60 11.41 -22.79
CA VAL A 184 -0.97 11.34 -24.13
C VAL A 184 -0.49 9.91 -24.42
N ARG A 185 0.28 9.32 -23.51
CA ARG A 185 0.79 7.95 -23.62
C ARG A 185 -0.32 6.91 -23.72
N ASN A 186 -1.38 7.04 -22.92
CA ASN A 186 -2.50 6.10 -22.93
C ASN A 186 -3.25 6.13 -24.26
N ILE A 187 -3.49 7.33 -24.82
CA ILE A 187 -4.13 7.46 -26.13
C ILE A 187 -3.27 6.81 -27.23
N ILE A 188 -1.96 7.05 -27.20
CA ILE A 188 -1.02 6.46 -28.16
C ILE A 188 -1.06 4.92 -28.07
N ASN A 189 -0.96 4.36 -26.86
CA ASN A 189 -0.90 2.91 -26.65
C ASN A 189 -2.28 2.21 -26.82
N SER A 190 -3.39 2.95 -26.73
CA SER A 190 -4.72 2.39 -27.00
C SER A 190 -4.98 2.12 -28.49
N GLN A 191 -4.14 2.66 -29.38
CA GLN A 191 -4.19 2.36 -30.81
C GLN A 191 -3.62 0.96 -31.07
N ARG A 192 -4.46 0.06 -31.59
CA ARG A 192 -4.02 -1.30 -31.98
C ARG A 192 -3.23 -1.30 -33.29
N ASP A 193 -3.51 -0.34 -34.16
CA ASP A 193 -2.88 -0.18 -35.45
C ASP A 193 -1.89 0.99 -35.39
N ASN A 194 -0.73 0.84 -36.05
CA ASN A 194 0.27 1.91 -36.16
C ASN A 194 -0.21 2.98 -37.19
N LYS A 195 -1.23 3.75 -36.80
CA LYS A 195 -1.80 4.84 -37.63
C LYS A 195 -1.25 6.19 -37.21
N GLU A 196 -1.23 7.12 -38.15
CA GLU A 196 -0.90 8.50 -37.84
C GLU A 196 -1.80 9.09 -36.75
N LEU A 197 -1.16 9.77 -35.81
CA LEU A 197 -1.80 10.52 -34.74
C LEU A 197 -1.96 11.97 -35.18
N ARG A 198 -3.16 12.51 -35.06
CA ARG A 198 -3.35 13.96 -35.11
C ARG A 198 -3.04 14.54 -33.74
N VAL A 199 -2.02 15.40 -33.68
CA VAL A 199 -1.59 16.06 -32.44
C VAL A 199 -1.73 17.55 -32.63
N THR A 200 -2.51 18.23 -31.79
CA THR A 200 -2.58 19.67 -31.75
C THR A 200 -1.59 20.15 -30.67
N LEU A 201 -0.73 21.07 -31.10
CA LEU A 201 0.26 21.72 -30.25
C LEU A 201 -0.09 23.21 -30.12
N ASN A 202 0.17 23.76 -28.94
CA ASN A 202 0.26 25.21 -28.76
C ASN A 202 1.73 25.60 -28.72
N ARG A 203 2.18 26.37 -29.74
CA ARG A 203 3.53 26.91 -29.87
C ARG A 203 3.46 28.44 -29.91
N ASN A 204 4.00 29.12 -28.91
CA ASN A 204 3.98 30.57 -28.78
C ASN A 204 2.56 31.17 -28.92
N ASN A 205 1.57 30.58 -28.24
CA ASN A 205 0.14 30.94 -28.31
C ASN A 205 -0.51 30.73 -29.71
N SER A 206 0.10 29.97 -30.60
CA SER A 206 -0.44 29.60 -31.89
C SER A 206 -0.69 28.11 -31.96
N GLU A 207 -1.91 27.70 -32.31
CA GLU A 207 -2.25 26.28 -32.48
C GLU A 207 -1.67 25.77 -33.80
N GLN A 208 -1.03 24.59 -33.72
CA GLN A 208 -0.47 23.88 -34.87
C GLN A 208 -0.97 22.43 -34.83
N ASN A 209 -1.48 21.97 -35.96
CA ASN A 209 -1.87 20.57 -36.14
C ASN A 209 -0.75 19.84 -36.89
N ILE A 210 -0.23 18.78 -36.29
CA ILE A 210 0.78 17.93 -36.88
C ILE A 210 0.33 16.47 -36.88
N SER A 211 0.83 15.74 -37.90
CA SER A 211 0.66 14.29 -37.98
C SER A 211 1.92 13.58 -37.51
N ILE A 212 1.78 12.65 -36.58
CA ILE A 212 2.92 11.87 -36.06
C ILE A 212 2.63 10.39 -36.25
N LEU A 213 3.46 9.64 -36.95
CA LEU A 213 3.41 8.21 -37.04
C LEU A 213 4.23 7.60 -35.87
N PRO A 214 3.62 6.97 -34.85
CA PRO A 214 4.34 6.42 -33.73
C PRO A 214 5.30 5.31 -34.15
N ALA A 215 6.43 5.18 -33.44
CA ALA A 215 7.34 4.05 -33.63
C ALA A 215 6.99 2.92 -32.64
N LYS A 216 7.00 1.68 -33.13
CA LYS A 216 6.86 0.49 -32.30
C LYS A 216 8.20 0.18 -31.63
N THR A 217 8.22 0.15 -30.30
CA THR A 217 9.39 -0.16 -29.48
C THR A 217 9.11 -1.38 -28.63
N THR A 218 10.00 -2.36 -28.63
CA THR A 218 9.90 -3.54 -27.77
C THR A 218 10.61 -3.26 -26.45
N MET A 219 9.89 -3.39 -25.36
CA MET A 219 10.42 -3.25 -23.98
C MET A 219 11.26 -4.49 -23.63
N LYS A 220 12.11 -4.37 -22.59
CA LYS A 220 12.93 -5.51 -22.10
C LYS A 220 12.12 -6.74 -21.69
N ASN A 221 10.86 -6.55 -21.32
CA ASN A 221 9.91 -7.63 -20.97
C ASN A 221 9.23 -8.29 -22.19
N GLY A 222 9.61 -7.90 -23.43
CA GLY A 222 9.02 -8.42 -24.67
C GLY A 222 7.72 -7.73 -25.10
N GLU A 223 7.18 -6.81 -24.31
CA GLU A 223 5.97 -6.04 -24.63
C GLU A 223 6.29 -4.96 -25.67
N SER A 224 5.44 -4.85 -26.69
CA SER A 224 5.59 -3.81 -27.72
C SER A 224 4.69 -2.63 -27.40
N ILE A 225 5.28 -1.47 -27.26
CA ILE A 225 4.58 -0.20 -27.04
C ILE A 225 4.80 0.77 -28.19
N LEU A 226 3.83 1.67 -28.41
CA LEU A 226 3.96 2.77 -29.36
C LEU A 226 4.55 4.00 -28.68
N ARG A 227 5.53 4.64 -29.30
CA ARG A 227 6.20 5.84 -28.79
C ARG A 227 6.34 6.89 -29.86
N ILE A 228 6.22 8.15 -29.45
CA ILE A 228 6.50 9.30 -30.34
C ILE A 228 7.85 9.96 -30.05
N GLY A 229 8.48 9.65 -28.91
CA GLY A 229 9.79 10.18 -28.52
C GLY A 229 9.75 11.59 -27.94
N VAL A 230 8.68 11.91 -27.20
CA VAL A 230 8.56 13.18 -26.45
C VAL A 230 8.72 12.90 -24.96
N VAL A 231 9.46 13.76 -24.28
CA VAL A 231 9.57 13.80 -22.83
C VAL A 231 8.86 15.08 -22.36
N GLY A 232 7.87 14.92 -21.46
CA GLY A 232 7.18 16.08 -20.88
C GLY A 232 8.02 16.79 -19.84
N SER A 233 7.74 18.05 -19.60
CA SER A 233 8.34 18.84 -18.51
C SER A 233 7.75 18.40 -17.16
N GLU A 234 8.61 18.25 -16.15
CA GLU A 234 8.13 18.11 -14.78
C GLU A 234 7.60 19.45 -14.29
N GLU A 235 6.36 19.43 -13.83
CA GLU A 235 5.71 20.58 -13.20
C GLU A 235 5.17 20.17 -11.83
N THR A 236 5.19 21.12 -10.89
CA THR A 236 4.59 20.92 -9.58
C THR A 236 3.32 21.75 -9.49
N ILE A 237 2.19 21.09 -9.36
CA ILE A 237 0.89 21.73 -9.17
C ILE A 237 0.63 21.84 -7.68
N HIS A 238 0.47 23.05 -7.18
CA HIS A 238 0.08 23.30 -5.78
C HIS A 238 -1.43 23.41 -5.68
N TYR A 239 -2.01 22.60 -4.78
CA TYR A 239 -3.42 22.54 -4.55
C TYR A 239 -3.82 23.28 -3.26
N GLY A 240 -5.02 23.88 -3.24
CA GLY A 240 -5.68 24.27 -2.01
C GLY A 240 -6.10 23.05 -1.17
N ALA A 241 -6.52 23.27 0.08
CA ALA A 241 -6.87 22.18 1.00
C ALA A 241 -7.95 21.24 0.44
N ILE A 242 -9.03 21.79 -0.14
CA ILE A 242 -10.14 20.98 -0.70
C ILE A 242 -9.68 20.16 -1.90
N GLU A 243 -8.87 20.74 -2.79
CA GLU A 243 -8.34 20.05 -3.94
C GLU A 243 -7.33 18.96 -3.53
N SER A 244 -6.51 19.22 -2.51
CA SER A 244 -5.59 18.23 -1.93
C SER A 244 -6.35 17.03 -1.36
N ILE A 245 -7.49 17.23 -0.69
CA ILE A 245 -8.37 16.16 -0.19
C ILE A 245 -8.89 15.31 -1.37
N LYS A 246 -9.44 15.96 -2.40
CA LYS A 246 -9.99 15.27 -3.57
C LYS A 246 -8.90 14.47 -4.30
N ASN A 247 -7.74 15.10 -4.56
CA ASN A 247 -6.64 14.46 -5.27
C ASN A 247 -5.99 13.34 -4.43
N ALA A 248 -5.91 13.47 -3.10
CA ALA A 248 -5.48 12.40 -2.22
C ALA A 248 -6.40 11.17 -2.34
N ALA A 249 -7.72 11.37 -2.31
CA ALA A 249 -8.67 10.27 -2.48
C ALA A 249 -8.54 9.59 -3.84
N VAL A 250 -8.41 10.36 -4.93
CA VAL A 250 -8.21 9.83 -6.28
C VAL A 250 -6.90 9.05 -6.36
N LYS A 251 -5.79 9.59 -5.85
CA LYS A 251 -4.49 8.91 -5.85
C LYS A 251 -4.51 7.61 -5.06
N ILE A 252 -5.12 7.60 -3.88
CA ILE A 252 -5.29 6.38 -3.06
C ILE A 252 -6.09 5.33 -3.84
N TYR A 253 -7.18 5.73 -4.49
CA TYR A 253 -7.97 4.83 -5.33
C TYR A 253 -7.15 4.24 -6.49
N VAL A 254 -6.43 5.09 -7.24
CA VAL A 254 -5.59 4.66 -8.37
C VAL A 254 -4.46 3.74 -7.91
N LEU A 255 -3.78 4.07 -6.81
CA LEU A 255 -2.72 3.22 -6.25
C LEU A 255 -3.26 1.87 -5.80
N ASN A 256 -4.42 1.87 -5.12
CA ASN A 256 -5.06 0.63 -4.70
C ASN A 256 -5.49 -0.23 -5.89
N ALA A 257 -6.08 0.37 -6.94
CA ALA A 257 -6.45 -0.34 -8.16
C ALA A 257 -5.22 -0.96 -8.86
N PHE A 258 -4.12 -0.23 -8.91
CA PHE A 258 -2.84 -0.73 -9.44
C PHE A 258 -2.30 -1.92 -8.61
N MET A 259 -2.37 -1.84 -7.29
CA MET A 259 -1.95 -2.95 -6.40
C MET A 259 -2.82 -4.19 -6.58
N VAL A 260 -4.14 -4.00 -6.71
CA VAL A 260 -5.08 -5.11 -6.97
C VAL A 260 -4.81 -5.76 -8.33
N ASP A 261 -4.59 -4.96 -9.38
CA ASP A 261 -4.24 -5.47 -10.72
C ASP A 261 -2.93 -6.26 -10.69
N GLY A 262 -1.90 -5.75 -10.00
CA GLY A 262 -0.63 -6.44 -9.78
C GLY A 262 -0.82 -7.79 -9.06
N LEU A 263 -1.62 -7.81 -8.00
CA LEU A 263 -1.95 -9.04 -7.28
C LEU A 263 -2.67 -10.06 -8.17
N LEU A 264 -3.66 -9.62 -8.96
CA LEU A 264 -4.39 -10.48 -9.90
C LEU A 264 -3.47 -11.04 -11.01
N LYS A 265 -2.55 -10.23 -11.52
CA LYS A 265 -1.52 -10.68 -12.48
C LYS A 265 -0.62 -11.74 -11.88
N MET A 266 -0.19 -11.56 -10.63
CA MET A 266 0.59 -12.57 -9.91
C MET A 266 -0.18 -13.88 -9.74
N LEU A 267 -1.43 -13.83 -9.29
CA LEU A 267 -2.28 -15.00 -9.11
C LEU A 267 -2.59 -15.72 -10.44
N SER A 268 -2.64 -14.99 -11.55
CA SER A 268 -2.85 -15.56 -12.89
C SER A 268 -1.58 -16.07 -13.57
N GLY A 269 -0.42 -16.06 -12.87
CA GLY A 269 0.86 -16.52 -13.40
C GLY A 269 1.50 -15.58 -14.44
N LYS A 270 0.98 -14.36 -14.58
CA LYS A 270 1.49 -13.32 -15.48
C LYS A 270 2.46 -12.33 -14.79
N GLY A 271 2.63 -12.47 -13.47
CA GLY A 271 3.55 -11.66 -12.69
C GLY A 271 5.01 -12.08 -12.87
N SER A 272 5.94 -11.11 -12.77
CA SER A 272 7.37 -11.38 -12.73
C SER A 272 7.82 -11.67 -11.27
N LYS A 273 8.87 -12.49 -11.12
CA LYS A 273 9.49 -12.70 -9.80
C LYS A 273 10.09 -11.41 -9.23
N GLU A 274 10.44 -10.48 -10.10
CA GLU A 274 10.99 -9.16 -9.74
C GLU A 274 9.94 -8.22 -9.12
N ASP A 275 8.64 -8.47 -9.39
CA ASP A 275 7.53 -7.68 -8.85
C ASP A 275 7.29 -7.96 -7.36
N VAL A 276 7.83 -9.07 -6.84
CA VAL A 276 7.69 -9.45 -5.43
C VAL A 276 8.91 -8.98 -4.65
N GLY A 277 8.68 -8.09 -3.70
CA GLY A 277 9.72 -7.63 -2.78
C GLY A 277 9.55 -8.21 -1.39
N GLY A 278 10.61 -8.81 -0.83
CA GLY A 278 10.64 -9.28 0.54
C GLY A 278 11.16 -8.24 1.53
N PRO A 279 11.35 -8.64 2.79
CA PRO A 279 11.76 -7.73 3.85
C PRO A 279 13.09 -7.00 3.57
N ILE A 280 14.03 -7.67 2.88
CA ILE A 280 15.35 -7.09 2.58
C ILE A 280 15.22 -5.99 1.52
N LYS A 281 14.46 -6.25 0.45
CA LYS A 281 14.18 -5.26 -0.60
C LYS A 281 13.40 -4.08 -0.04
N ILE A 282 12.41 -4.31 0.83
CA ILE A 282 11.65 -3.23 1.49
C ILE A 282 12.57 -2.39 2.38
N ALA A 283 13.47 -3.02 3.17
CA ALA A 283 14.42 -2.28 4.00
C ALA A 283 15.36 -1.41 3.16
N LYS A 284 15.86 -1.93 2.02
CA LYS A 284 16.71 -1.18 1.09
C LYS A 284 15.97 0.03 0.51
N ILE A 285 14.78 -0.18 -0.05
CA ILE A 285 13.95 0.91 -0.63
C ILE A 285 13.60 1.95 0.43
N THR A 286 13.31 1.52 1.67
CA THR A 286 13.00 2.43 2.78
C THR A 286 14.22 3.28 3.14
N GLY A 287 15.41 2.70 3.14
CA GLY A 287 16.66 3.42 3.34
C GLY A 287 16.95 4.44 2.23
N GLU A 288 16.72 4.06 0.98
CA GLU A 288 16.86 4.97 -0.17
C GLU A 288 15.86 6.12 -0.09
N ALA A 289 14.60 5.84 0.24
CA ALA A 289 13.58 6.86 0.43
C ALA A 289 13.93 7.82 1.58
N ALA A 290 14.44 7.30 2.70
CA ALA A 290 14.88 8.13 3.83
C ALA A 290 16.05 9.06 3.47
N LYS A 291 17.01 8.59 2.66
CA LYS A 291 18.11 9.42 2.13
C LYS A 291 17.60 10.48 1.15
N GLY A 292 16.55 10.18 0.40
CA GLY A 292 15.89 11.12 -0.50
C GLY A 292 15.13 12.25 0.21
N GLY A 293 15.00 12.17 1.55
CA GLY A 293 14.33 13.15 2.38
C GLY A 293 12.91 12.78 2.78
N LEU A 294 12.22 13.73 3.43
CA LEU A 294 10.91 13.47 4.03
C LEU A 294 9.82 13.13 3.00
N GLN A 295 9.80 13.80 1.85
CA GLN A 295 8.79 13.60 0.83
C GLN A 295 8.79 12.17 0.25
N PRO A 296 9.90 11.61 -0.27
CA PRO A 296 9.92 10.22 -0.73
C PRO A 296 9.71 9.20 0.41
N PHE A 297 10.19 9.49 1.62
CA PHE A 297 9.94 8.62 2.78
C PHE A 297 8.45 8.51 3.12
N LEU A 298 7.74 9.65 3.17
CA LEU A 298 6.29 9.66 3.39
C LEU A 298 5.52 9.04 2.21
N GLY A 299 5.97 9.25 0.97
CA GLY A 299 5.41 8.59 -0.21
C GLY A 299 5.51 7.07 -0.12
N LEU A 300 6.64 6.55 0.34
CA LEU A 300 6.80 5.12 0.58
C LEU A 300 5.92 4.62 1.74
N LEU A 301 5.78 5.40 2.82
CA LEU A 301 4.86 5.08 3.93
C LEU A 301 3.41 4.92 3.43
N VAL A 302 2.96 5.79 2.51
CA VAL A 302 1.64 5.66 1.86
C VAL A 302 1.51 4.31 1.15
N LEU A 303 2.48 3.98 0.29
CA LEU A 303 2.46 2.73 -0.48
C LEU A 303 2.44 1.49 0.42
N LEU A 304 3.31 1.45 1.42
CA LEU A 304 3.41 0.31 2.34
C LEU A 304 2.17 0.20 3.23
N SER A 305 1.60 1.33 3.67
CA SER A 305 0.36 1.34 4.47
C SER A 305 -0.84 0.82 3.68
N LEU A 306 -0.99 1.24 2.41
CA LEU A 306 -2.02 0.71 1.52
C LEU A 306 -1.85 -0.79 1.29
N ASN A 307 -0.61 -1.23 1.05
CA ASN A 307 -0.30 -2.63 0.83
C ASN A 307 -0.64 -3.48 2.06
N LEU A 308 -0.26 -3.03 3.26
CA LEU A 308 -0.59 -3.71 4.51
C LEU A 308 -2.11 -3.78 4.72
N GLY A 309 -2.84 -2.70 4.48
CA GLY A 309 -4.30 -2.67 4.55
C GLY A 309 -4.95 -3.63 3.55
N LEU A 310 -4.49 -3.62 2.29
CA LEU A 310 -4.99 -4.50 1.23
C LEU A 310 -4.72 -5.98 1.54
N LEU A 311 -3.48 -6.33 1.90
CA LEU A 311 -3.10 -7.71 2.20
C LEU A 311 -3.88 -8.26 3.40
N ASN A 312 -4.06 -7.45 4.45
CA ASN A 312 -4.85 -7.86 5.61
C ASN A 312 -6.35 -8.03 5.30
N LEU A 313 -6.88 -7.43 4.24
CA LEU A 313 -8.26 -7.66 3.79
C LEU A 313 -8.42 -8.90 2.90
N LEU A 314 -7.34 -9.56 2.49
CA LEU A 314 -7.45 -10.80 1.71
C LEU A 314 -8.12 -11.90 2.56
N PRO A 315 -8.97 -12.76 1.95
CA PRO A 315 -9.66 -13.83 2.64
C PRO A 315 -8.72 -15.01 2.98
N ILE A 316 -7.59 -14.70 3.59
CA ILE A 316 -6.57 -15.68 4.00
C ILE A 316 -6.71 -15.89 5.52
N PRO A 317 -7.00 -17.12 5.98
CA PRO A 317 -7.02 -17.41 7.41
C PRO A 317 -5.71 -17.03 8.10
N GLY A 318 -5.81 -16.38 9.24
CA GLY A 318 -4.66 -15.81 9.95
C GLY A 318 -4.44 -14.32 9.69
N LEU A 319 -5.14 -13.73 8.70
CA LEU A 319 -5.27 -12.28 8.49
C LEU A 319 -6.67 -11.80 8.86
N ASP A 320 -6.87 -10.50 9.01
CA ASP A 320 -8.18 -9.91 9.33
C ASP A 320 -9.26 -10.28 8.33
N GLY A 321 -8.94 -10.27 7.03
CA GLY A 321 -9.83 -10.70 5.96
C GLY A 321 -10.28 -12.15 6.09
N GLY A 322 -9.46 -13.03 6.65
CA GLY A 322 -9.84 -14.40 6.98
C GLY A 322 -10.90 -14.46 8.09
N HIS A 323 -10.77 -13.63 9.13
CA HIS A 323 -11.80 -13.51 10.18
C HIS A 323 -13.09 -12.90 9.62
N LEU A 324 -12.99 -11.86 8.78
CA LEU A 324 -14.15 -11.27 8.09
C LEU A 324 -14.86 -12.29 7.21
N MET A 325 -14.12 -13.13 6.49
CA MET A 325 -14.66 -14.23 5.69
C MET A 325 -15.43 -15.22 6.57
N TYR A 326 -14.90 -15.61 7.75
CA TYR A 326 -15.61 -16.47 8.69
C TYR A 326 -16.90 -15.81 9.20
N TYR A 327 -16.88 -14.51 9.49
CA TYR A 327 -18.08 -13.80 9.91
C TYR A 327 -19.13 -13.71 8.82
N LEU A 328 -18.71 -13.52 7.56
CA LEU A 328 -19.60 -13.56 6.40
C LEU A 328 -20.26 -14.94 6.24
N ILE A 329 -19.48 -16.01 6.33
CA ILE A 329 -19.98 -17.39 6.28
C ILE A 329 -20.98 -17.64 7.42
N ASN A 330 -20.65 -17.21 8.67
CA ASN A 330 -21.55 -17.33 9.81
C ASN A 330 -22.88 -16.57 9.58
N ALA A 331 -22.83 -15.38 8.97
CA ALA A 331 -24.02 -14.61 8.63
C ALA A 331 -24.93 -15.33 7.61
N VAL A 332 -24.33 -15.97 6.60
CA VAL A 332 -25.07 -16.70 5.54
C VAL A 332 -25.64 -18.00 6.06
N ILE A 333 -24.87 -18.77 6.84
CA ILE A 333 -25.28 -20.08 7.37
C ILE A 333 -26.21 -19.93 8.58
N GLY A 334 -26.24 -18.77 9.26
CA GLY A 334 -27.05 -18.51 10.46
C GLY A 334 -26.51 -19.15 11.73
N LYS A 335 -25.33 -19.78 11.70
CA LYS A 335 -24.67 -20.40 12.85
C LYS A 335 -23.15 -20.26 12.75
N PRO A 336 -22.44 -20.24 13.90
CA PRO A 336 -20.99 -20.15 13.90
C PRO A 336 -20.35 -21.41 13.30
N LEU A 337 -19.28 -21.21 12.52
CA LEU A 337 -18.44 -22.31 12.03
C LEU A 337 -17.84 -23.08 13.22
N PRO A 338 -17.74 -24.41 13.11
CA PRO A 338 -17.07 -25.22 14.11
C PRO A 338 -15.64 -24.72 14.36
N GLN A 339 -15.29 -24.58 15.64
CA GLN A 339 -13.99 -24.04 16.04
C GLN A 339 -12.81 -24.84 15.47
N ARG A 340 -12.96 -26.17 15.34
CA ARG A 340 -11.95 -27.01 14.69
C ARG A 340 -11.61 -26.53 13.27
N LEU A 341 -12.61 -26.15 12.47
CA LEU A 341 -12.41 -25.66 11.10
C LEU A 341 -11.70 -24.31 11.10
N GLN A 342 -12.05 -23.40 12.02
CA GLN A 342 -11.38 -22.11 12.16
C GLN A 342 -9.91 -22.31 12.54
N THR A 343 -9.62 -23.14 13.55
CA THR A 343 -8.24 -23.42 14.00
C THR A 343 -7.40 -24.09 12.88
N ILE A 344 -7.97 -25.05 12.14
CA ILE A 344 -7.27 -25.67 11.01
C ILE A 344 -6.99 -24.63 9.94
N GLY A 345 -7.97 -23.80 9.58
CA GLY A 345 -7.81 -22.73 8.61
C GLY A 345 -6.68 -21.77 9.01
N ILE A 346 -6.66 -21.28 10.27
CA ILE A 346 -5.61 -20.38 10.78
C ILE A 346 -4.22 -21.06 10.68
N LYS A 347 -4.09 -22.34 11.05
CA LYS A 347 -2.82 -23.08 10.93
C LYS A 347 -2.34 -23.16 9.47
N ILE A 348 -3.25 -23.47 8.55
CA ILE A 348 -2.93 -23.53 7.11
C ILE A 348 -2.52 -22.15 6.60
N GLY A 349 -3.27 -21.10 6.95
CA GLY A 349 -2.94 -19.72 6.57
C GLY A 349 -1.57 -19.29 7.11
N PHE A 350 -1.27 -19.61 8.36
CA PHE A 350 0.01 -19.32 8.98
C PHE A 350 1.19 -20.03 8.27
N ILE A 351 1.03 -21.33 7.95
CA ILE A 351 2.04 -22.09 7.20
C ILE A 351 2.26 -21.46 5.81
N LEU A 352 1.18 -21.07 5.13
CA LEU A 352 1.24 -20.43 3.82
C LEU A 352 1.99 -19.10 3.90
N LEU A 353 1.66 -18.25 4.89
CA LEU A 353 2.33 -16.95 5.10
C LEU A 353 3.82 -17.12 5.41
N ILE A 354 4.19 -18.06 6.28
CA ILE A 354 5.61 -18.35 6.59
C ILE A 354 6.33 -18.88 5.34
N SER A 355 5.72 -19.79 4.59
CA SER A 355 6.32 -20.32 3.35
C SER A 355 6.53 -19.22 2.32
N LEU A 356 5.55 -18.32 2.15
CA LEU A 356 5.65 -17.17 1.27
C LEU A 356 6.77 -16.23 1.73
N MET A 357 6.84 -15.93 3.03
CA MET A 357 7.87 -15.07 3.60
C MET A 357 9.28 -15.63 3.36
N ILE A 358 9.47 -16.94 3.57
CA ILE A 358 10.74 -17.63 3.30
C ILE A 358 11.07 -17.54 1.80
N PHE A 359 10.11 -17.86 0.93
CA PHE A 359 10.30 -17.81 -0.53
C PHE A 359 10.72 -16.41 -0.99
N VAL A 360 10.02 -15.37 -0.55
CA VAL A 360 10.31 -13.98 -0.95
C VAL A 360 11.65 -13.50 -0.39
N THR A 361 12.01 -13.90 0.84
CA THR A 361 13.31 -13.56 1.44
C THR A 361 14.45 -14.23 0.68
N ILE A 362 14.29 -15.49 0.28
CA ILE A 362 15.26 -16.20 -0.57
C ILE A 362 15.38 -15.48 -1.93
N ASN A 363 14.25 -15.12 -2.55
CA ASN A 363 14.26 -14.38 -3.81
C ASN A 363 14.96 -13.02 -3.68
N ASP A 364 14.78 -12.29 -2.58
CA ASP A 364 15.51 -11.05 -2.30
C ASP A 364 17.03 -11.26 -2.27
N ILE A 365 17.49 -12.33 -1.61
CA ILE A 365 18.93 -12.65 -1.50
C ILE A 365 19.55 -12.93 -2.87
N PHE A 366 18.82 -13.62 -3.76
CA PHE A 366 19.32 -13.94 -5.10
C PHE A 366 19.17 -12.79 -6.10
N SER A 367 18.35 -11.78 -5.81
CA SER A 367 18.11 -10.62 -6.69
C SER A 367 18.92 -9.37 -6.29
N LEU A 368 19.67 -9.41 -5.19
CA LEU A 368 20.58 -8.36 -4.71
C LEU A 368 21.98 -8.51 -5.30
#